data_e554e31198fb63b53fe006d65444148b
#
_entry.id   e554e31198fb63b53fe006d65444148b
#
_cell.length_a   1.000
_cell.length_b   1.000
_cell.length_c   1.000
_cell.angle_alpha   90.00
_cell.angle_beta   90.00
_cell.angle_gamma   90.00
#
_symmetry.space_group_name_H-M   'P 1'
#
loop_
_entity.id
_entity.type
_entity.pdbx_description
1 polymer ?
#
loop_
_entity_poly.entity_id
_entity_poly.type
_entity_poly.pdbx_seq_one_letter_code
_entity_poly.pdbx_strand_id
1 'polypeptide(L)'
;MLFEYPLTVPADTAEAAPEPLECPLAAGTVTRVDVQFPAGCAGMVHVSIWRSDHQVWPVNLDGDIAGEDAIISWPESYDLDDEPFGFEVRGWSPDTTYPHVITFRFTLLSLEETRDVRGLLGLLRRLANLLLGRES
;
A
#
# COMPACT_ATOMS: atom_id res chain seq x y z
N MET A 1 -9.65 -3.89 7.21
CA MET A 1 -9.04 -2.98 8.19
C MET A 1 -8.31 -1.86 7.45
N LEU A 2 -8.34 -0.67 7.99
CA LEU A 2 -7.63 0.49 7.43
C LEU A 2 -6.50 0.89 8.36
N PHE A 3 -5.29 0.98 7.81
CA PHE A 3 -4.11 1.50 8.52
C PHE A 3 -3.70 2.83 7.89
N GLU A 4 -3.43 3.83 8.71
CA GLU A 4 -3.05 5.17 8.25
C GLU A 4 -1.73 5.59 8.89
N TYR A 5 -0.79 6.04 8.07
CA TYR A 5 0.54 6.46 8.50
C TYR A 5 0.95 7.78 7.86
N PRO A 6 1.20 8.83 8.65
CA PRO A 6 1.74 10.07 8.14
C PRO A 6 3.27 10.04 8.15
N LEU A 7 3.87 10.34 7.02
CA LEU A 7 5.31 10.52 6.89
C LEU A 7 5.62 12.01 6.72
N THR A 8 6.40 12.59 7.65
CA THR A 8 6.92 13.94 7.47
C THR A 8 8.24 13.86 6.70
N VAL A 9 8.24 14.40 5.49
CA VAL A 9 9.45 14.52 4.68
C VAL A 9 10.05 15.89 4.93
N PRO A 10 11.22 16.00 5.58
CA PRO A 10 11.86 17.29 5.82
C PRO A 10 12.20 18.01 4.52
N ALA A 11 12.35 19.32 4.60
CA ALA A 11 12.80 20.10 3.46
C ALA A 11 14.18 19.63 2.97
N ASP A 12 14.39 19.69 1.67
CA ASP A 12 15.67 19.37 1.03
C ASP A 12 16.23 17.99 1.42
N THR A 13 15.34 16.97 1.45
CA THR A 13 15.73 15.58 1.71
C THR A 13 16.22 14.92 0.42
N ALA A 14 17.49 14.47 0.43
CA ALA A 14 18.10 13.86 -0.74
C ALA A 14 17.52 12.47 -1.03
N GLU A 15 17.41 12.13 -2.30
CA GLU A 15 16.98 10.80 -2.75
C GLU A 15 17.90 9.68 -2.22
N ALA A 16 19.20 9.94 -2.15
CA ALA A 16 20.18 8.97 -1.65
C ALA A 16 20.07 8.70 -0.14
N ALA A 17 19.37 9.57 0.59
CA ALA A 17 19.13 9.45 2.01
C ALA A 17 17.65 9.80 2.34
N PRO A 18 16.71 9.01 1.85
CA PRO A 18 15.28 9.31 2.03
C PRO A 18 14.85 9.19 3.49
N GLU A 19 13.79 9.91 3.84
CA GLU A 19 13.15 9.78 5.15
C GLU A 19 12.34 8.49 5.21
N PRO A 20 12.64 7.56 6.12
CA PRO A 20 11.90 6.31 6.25
C PRO A 20 10.79 6.39 7.30
N LEU A 21 9.77 5.57 7.14
CA LEU A 21 8.78 5.31 8.19
C LEU A 21 8.33 3.86 8.09
N GLU A 22 8.42 3.14 9.21
CA GLU A 22 7.84 1.80 9.30
C GLU A 22 6.33 1.88 9.43
N CYS A 23 5.65 1.04 8.66
CA CYS A 23 4.19 0.96 8.61
C CYS A 23 3.75 -0.48 8.93
N PRO A 24 3.71 -0.87 10.23
CA PRO A 24 3.28 -2.21 10.59
C PRO A 24 1.78 -2.40 10.30
N LEU A 25 1.44 -3.53 9.71
CA LEU A 25 0.09 -3.96 9.43
C LEU A 25 -0.22 -5.25 10.22
N ALA A 26 -0.83 -6.22 9.56
CA ALA A 26 -1.13 -7.54 10.10
C ALA A 26 -1.11 -8.55 8.96
N ALA A 27 -1.18 -9.83 9.28
CA ALA A 27 -1.32 -10.88 8.28
C ALA A 27 -2.65 -10.74 7.53
N GLY A 28 -2.60 -10.85 6.22
CA GLY A 28 -3.77 -10.72 5.35
C GLY A 28 -3.39 -10.29 3.94
N THR A 29 -4.36 -9.73 3.24
CA THR A 29 -4.17 -9.25 1.87
C THR A 29 -4.42 -7.75 1.79
N VAL A 30 -3.45 -7.01 1.30
CA VAL A 30 -3.63 -5.57 1.01
C VAL A 30 -4.45 -5.45 -0.27
N THR A 31 -5.62 -4.81 -0.16
CA THR A 31 -6.57 -4.69 -1.28
C THR A 31 -6.59 -3.31 -1.91
N ARG A 32 -6.06 -2.32 -1.21
CA ARG A 32 -6.00 -0.93 -1.71
C ARG A 32 -4.89 -0.17 -1.03
N VAL A 33 -4.25 0.69 -1.78
CA VAL A 33 -3.24 1.63 -1.27
C VAL A 33 -3.63 3.05 -1.68
N ASP A 34 -3.55 3.99 -0.74
CA ASP A 34 -3.76 5.41 -0.98
C ASP A 34 -2.55 6.18 -0.51
N VAL A 35 -2.10 7.12 -1.32
CA VAL A 35 -1.03 8.07 -0.98
C VAL A 35 -1.56 9.48 -1.17
N GLN A 36 -1.67 10.21 -0.09
CA GLN A 36 -2.20 11.57 -0.08
C GLN A 36 -1.09 12.60 -0.01
N PHE A 37 -1.04 13.47 -1.01
CA PHE A 37 -0.13 14.61 -1.08
C PHE A 37 -0.91 15.87 -0.73
N PRO A 38 -0.46 16.66 0.27
CA PRO A 38 -1.09 17.92 0.57
C PRO A 38 -0.80 18.97 -0.50
N ALA A 39 -1.55 20.06 -0.47
CA ALA A 39 -1.25 21.21 -1.30
C ALA A 39 0.13 21.77 -0.97
N GLY A 40 0.87 22.22 -1.97
CA GLY A 40 2.20 22.77 -1.83
C GLY A 40 3.33 21.82 -2.21
N CYS A 41 3.05 20.54 -2.41
CA CYS A 41 4.06 19.57 -2.85
C CYS A 41 4.58 19.86 -4.26
N ALA A 42 3.71 20.36 -5.14
CA ALA A 42 4.04 20.71 -6.53
C ALA A 42 4.79 19.62 -7.31
N GLY A 43 4.54 18.36 -6.99
CA GLY A 43 5.24 17.23 -7.60
C GLY A 43 6.70 17.07 -7.16
N MET A 44 7.16 17.83 -6.17
CA MET A 44 8.56 17.83 -5.72
C MET A 44 8.82 16.89 -4.54
N VAL A 45 7.79 16.31 -3.95
CA VAL A 45 7.90 15.30 -2.91
C VAL A 45 7.64 13.94 -3.54
N HIS A 46 8.62 13.04 -3.42
CA HIS A 46 8.62 11.72 -4.03
C HIS A 46 8.56 10.66 -2.94
N VAL A 47 7.79 9.61 -3.15
CA VAL A 47 7.71 8.50 -2.21
C VAL A 47 7.78 7.16 -2.92
N SER A 48 8.21 6.15 -2.17
CA SER A 48 8.17 4.75 -2.59
C SER A 48 7.85 3.87 -1.39
N ILE A 49 7.34 2.68 -1.66
CA ILE A 49 6.89 1.75 -0.62
C ILE A 49 7.68 0.45 -0.77
N TRP A 50 8.27 0.01 0.32
CA TRP A 50 9.23 -1.10 0.36
C TRP A 50 8.80 -2.18 1.36
N ARG A 51 9.26 -3.40 1.12
CA ARG A 51 9.15 -4.51 2.06
C ARG A 51 10.43 -5.34 1.99
N SER A 52 11.12 -5.51 3.12
CA SER A 52 12.36 -6.30 3.21
C SER A 52 13.37 -5.94 2.11
N ASP A 53 13.68 -4.65 1.96
CA ASP A 53 14.62 -4.12 0.96
C ASP A 53 14.20 -4.32 -0.51
N HIS A 54 12.93 -4.69 -0.75
CA HIS A 54 12.35 -4.72 -2.07
C HIS A 54 11.36 -3.58 -2.24
N GLN A 55 11.48 -2.82 -3.33
CA GLN A 55 10.48 -1.83 -3.68
C GLN A 55 9.24 -2.55 -4.20
N VAL A 56 8.11 -2.35 -3.51
CA VAL A 56 6.84 -2.97 -3.85
C VAL A 56 6.04 -2.06 -4.78
N TRP A 57 5.94 -0.78 -4.42
CA TRP A 57 5.25 0.22 -5.24
C TRP A 57 6.04 1.52 -5.34
N PRO A 58 6.15 2.09 -6.54
CA PRO A 58 5.76 1.45 -7.81
C PRO A 58 6.62 0.24 -8.12
N VAL A 59 6.10 -0.64 -8.96
CA VAL A 59 6.77 -1.92 -9.31
C VAL A 59 8.07 -1.69 -10.09
N ASN A 60 8.09 -0.66 -10.92
CA ASN A 60 9.30 -0.28 -11.65
C ASN A 60 10.31 0.36 -10.70
N LEU A 61 11.49 -0.23 -10.58
CA LEU A 61 12.50 0.10 -9.56
C LEU A 61 13.01 1.54 -9.62
N ASP A 62 12.96 2.18 -10.78
CA ASP A 62 13.38 3.58 -10.96
C ASP A 62 12.21 4.55 -10.78
N GLY A 63 11.02 4.03 -10.48
CA GLY A 63 9.81 4.84 -10.34
C GLY A 63 9.60 5.34 -8.92
N ASP A 64 8.83 6.40 -8.81
CA ASP A 64 8.33 6.94 -7.56
C ASP A 64 6.90 7.45 -7.72
N ILE A 65 6.28 7.83 -6.61
CA ILE A 65 4.94 8.41 -6.58
C ILE A 65 5.09 9.86 -6.14
N ALA A 66 4.52 10.78 -6.91
CA ALA A 66 4.52 12.21 -6.60
C ALA A 66 3.18 12.83 -6.98
N GLY A 67 2.83 13.95 -6.35
CA GLY A 67 1.57 14.62 -6.64
C GLY A 67 1.50 16.01 -6.01
N GLU A 68 0.39 16.69 -6.29
CA GLU A 68 0.06 17.99 -5.74
C GLU A 68 -1.42 18.02 -5.37
N ASP A 69 -1.72 18.27 -4.09
CA ASP A 69 -3.09 18.36 -3.59
C ASP A 69 -3.97 17.21 -4.14
N ALA A 70 -3.49 15.98 -4.00
CA ALA A 70 -4.11 14.82 -4.63
C ALA A 70 -3.97 13.57 -3.77
N ILE A 71 -4.92 12.66 -3.93
CA ILE A 71 -4.84 11.30 -3.39
C ILE A 71 -4.64 10.37 -4.57
N ILE A 72 -3.51 9.68 -4.59
CA ILE A 72 -3.20 8.66 -5.59
C ILE A 72 -3.58 7.32 -5.00
N SER A 73 -4.55 6.66 -5.61
CA SER A 73 -5.13 5.41 -5.11
C SER A 73 -5.11 4.34 -6.18
N TRP A 74 -4.87 3.11 -5.78
CA TRP A 74 -4.99 1.97 -6.68
C TRP A 74 -5.46 0.72 -5.92
N PRO A 75 -6.22 -0.16 -6.58
CA PRO A 75 -6.54 -1.46 -6.02
C PRO A 75 -5.34 -2.39 -6.11
N GLU A 76 -5.23 -3.30 -5.16
CA GLU A 76 -4.18 -4.30 -5.10
C GLU A 76 -4.71 -5.66 -4.67
N SER A 77 -3.83 -6.65 -4.73
CA SER A 77 -4.01 -7.95 -4.11
C SER A 77 -2.62 -8.44 -3.67
N TYR A 78 -2.11 -7.83 -2.60
CA TYR A 78 -0.77 -8.12 -2.10
C TYR A 78 -0.85 -8.89 -0.80
N ASP A 79 -0.38 -10.14 -0.80
CA ASP A 79 -0.46 -11.02 0.36
C ASP A 79 0.67 -10.74 1.36
N LEU A 80 0.27 -10.50 2.62
CA LEU A 80 1.15 -10.48 3.78
C LEU A 80 0.92 -11.79 4.55
N ASP A 81 1.49 -12.87 4.07
CA ASP A 81 1.33 -14.21 4.63
C ASP A 81 2.55 -14.69 5.43
N ASP A 82 3.64 -13.95 5.42
CA ASP A 82 4.84 -14.17 6.21
C ASP A 82 5.42 -12.83 6.71
N GLU A 83 6.34 -12.88 7.66
CA GLU A 83 6.99 -11.68 8.20
C GLU A 83 7.96 -11.06 7.17
N PRO A 84 8.09 -9.72 7.15
CA PRO A 84 7.40 -8.74 8.00
C PRO A 84 5.98 -8.45 7.51
N PHE A 85 5.04 -8.30 8.47
CA PHE A 85 3.64 -7.95 8.16
C PHE A 85 3.47 -6.42 8.10
N GLY A 86 4.13 -5.81 7.15
CA GLY A 86 4.08 -4.37 6.99
C GLY A 86 5.03 -3.89 5.90
N PHE A 87 5.12 -2.57 5.79
CA PHE A 87 5.95 -1.90 4.80
C PHE A 87 6.83 -0.86 5.44
N GLU A 88 7.86 -0.44 4.70
CA GLU A 88 8.61 0.78 4.96
C GLU A 88 8.33 1.75 3.83
N VAL A 89 7.84 2.94 4.16
CA VAL A 89 7.68 4.00 3.17
C VAL A 89 8.90 4.91 3.23
N ARG A 90 9.31 5.42 2.09
CA ARG A 90 10.47 6.32 1.96
C ARG A 90 10.07 7.54 1.18
N GLY A 91 10.50 8.71 1.66
CA GLY A 91 10.19 9.98 1.02
C GLY A 91 11.43 10.84 0.83
N TRP A 92 11.50 11.59 -0.26
CA TRP A 92 12.56 12.55 -0.54
C TRP A 92 12.00 13.75 -1.28
N SER A 93 12.68 14.88 -1.13
CA SER A 93 12.21 16.17 -1.63
C SER A 93 13.37 17.13 -1.78
N PRO A 94 14.32 16.89 -2.73
CA PRO A 94 15.56 17.64 -2.81
C PRO A 94 15.38 19.13 -3.15
N ASP A 95 14.23 19.50 -3.72
CA ASP A 95 13.97 20.87 -4.20
C ASP A 95 12.99 21.65 -3.32
N THR A 96 12.59 21.09 -2.16
CA THR A 96 11.65 21.75 -1.27
C THR A 96 12.34 22.65 -0.24
N THR A 97 11.61 23.65 0.26
CA THR A 97 12.10 24.62 1.24
C THR A 97 11.42 24.49 2.59
N TYR A 98 10.41 23.65 2.72
CA TYR A 98 9.71 23.37 3.97
C TYR A 98 9.24 21.92 4.01
N PRO A 99 8.95 21.35 5.20
CA PRO A 99 8.54 19.95 5.30
C PRO A 99 7.12 19.73 4.78
N HIS A 100 6.86 18.51 4.32
CA HIS A 100 5.54 18.08 3.85
C HIS A 100 5.17 16.76 4.54
N VAL A 101 3.88 16.59 4.85
CA VAL A 101 3.35 15.35 5.42
C VAL A 101 2.60 14.59 4.33
N ILE A 102 3.10 13.40 4.02
CA ILE A 102 2.46 12.50 3.05
C ILE A 102 1.76 11.40 3.85
N THR A 103 0.48 11.20 3.60
CA THR A 103 -0.32 10.22 4.33
C THR A 103 -0.51 8.97 3.49
N PHE A 104 -0.13 7.84 4.06
CA PHE A 104 -0.29 6.51 3.45
C PHE A 104 -1.44 5.79 4.13
N ARG A 105 -2.33 5.19 3.32
CA ARG A 105 -3.42 4.35 3.83
C ARG A 105 -3.38 3.00 3.15
N PHE A 106 -3.42 1.95 3.98
CA PHE A 106 -3.44 0.57 3.51
C PHE A 106 -4.75 -0.08 3.95
N THR A 107 -5.52 -0.57 3.00
CA THR A 107 -6.72 -1.35 3.29
C THR A 107 -6.34 -2.82 3.28
N LEU A 108 -6.58 -3.50 4.40
CA LEU A 108 -6.19 -4.89 4.61
C LEU A 108 -7.44 -5.74 4.84
N LEU A 109 -7.52 -6.81 4.06
CA LEU A 109 -8.44 -7.90 4.33
C LEU A 109 -7.68 -8.90 5.21
N SER A 110 -8.10 -9.08 6.46
CA SER A 110 -7.39 -9.93 7.41
C SER A 110 -7.37 -11.37 6.95
N LEU A 111 -6.45 -12.16 7.49
CA LEU A 111 -6.35 -13.57 7.17
C LEU A 111 -7.65 -14.33 7.47
N GLU A 112 -8.34 -13.98 8.56
CA GLU A 112 -9.62 -14.54 8.94
C GLU A 112 -10.72 -14.15 7.94
N GLU A 113 -10.82 -12.86 7.58
CA GLU A 113 -11.76 -12.35 6.57
C GLU A 113 -11.54 -13.02 5.22
N THR A 114 -10.29 -13.24 4.84
CA THR A 114 -9.93 -13.95 3.60
C THR A 114 -10.42 -15.40 3.63
N ARG A 115 -10.30 -16.10 4.75
CA ARG A 115 -10.80 -17.47 4.92
C ARG A 115 -12.32 -17.53 4.78
N ASP A 116 -13.03 -16.60 5.38
CA ASP A 116 -14.49 -16.52 5.31
C ASP A 116 -14.96 -16.31 3.87
N VAL A 117 -14.33 -15.42 3.13
CA VAL A 117 -14.64 -15.19 1.73
C VAL A 117 -14.36 -16.43 0.87
N ARG A 118 -13.22 -17.05 1.05
CA ARG A 118 -12.87 -18.28 0.32
C ARG A 118 -13.82 -19.44 0.65
N GLY A 119 -14.22 -19.57 1.90
CA GLY A 119 -15.20 -20.57 2.32
C GLY A 119 -16.56 -20.35 1.66
N LEU A 120 -17.03 -19.11 1.62
CA LEU A 120 -18.28 -18.76 0.96
C LEU A 120 -18.24 -19.05 -0.53
N LEU A 121 -17.17 -18.67 -1.22
CA LEU A 121 -16.99 -18.94 -2.65
C LEU A 121 -16.97 -20.44 -2.95
N GLY A 122 -16.32 -21.24 -2.09
CA GLY A 122 -16.31 -22.69 -2.21
C GLY A 122 -17.70 -23.29 -2.07
N LEU A 123 -18.50 -22.82 -1.10
CA LEU A 123 -19.86 -23.24 -0.90
C LEU A 123 -20.74 -22.88 -2.10
N LEU A 124 -20.66 -21.67 -2.60
CA LEU A 124 -21.41 -21.23 -3.78
C LEU A 124 -21.07 -22.06 -5.03
N ARG A 125 -19.82 -22.43 -5.20
CA ARG A 125 -19.39 -23.29 -6.29
C ARG A 125 -20.02 -24.67 -6.20
N ARG A 126 -20.07 -25.27 -5.01
CA ARG A 126 -20.73 -26.57 -4.79
C ARG A 126 -22.22 -26.51 -5.11
N LEU A 127 -22.91 -25.46 -4.66
CA LEU A 127 -24.33 -25.26 -4.94
C LEU A 127 -24.59 -25.11 -6.44
N ALA A 128 -23.78 -24.34 -7.14
CA ALA A 128 -23.88 -24.15 -8.58
C ALA A 128 -23.71 -25.48 -9.33
N ASN A 129 -22.77 -26.33 -8.92
CA ASN A 129 -22.55 -27.63 -9.53
C ASN A 129 -23.74 -28.57 -9.32
N LEU A 130 -24.34 -28.56 -8.14
CA LEU A 130 -25.55 -29.35 -7.85
C LEU A 130 -26.74 -28.89 -8.69
N LEU A 131 -26.96 -27.59 -8.79
CA LEU A 131 -28.06 -27.00 -9.56
C LEU A 131 -27.92 -27.27 -11.06
N LEU A 132 -26.70 -27.32 -11.57
CA LEU A 132 -26.43 -27.59 -12.98
C LEU A 132 -26.38 -29.09 -13.31
N GLY A 133 -26.56 -29.95 -12.32
CA GLY A 133 -26.53 -31.39 -12.52
C GLY A 133 -25.16 -31.91 -12.93
N ARG A 134 -24.10 -31.20 -12.62
CA ARG A 134 -22.73 -31.63 -12.88
C ARG A 134 -22.26 -32.51 -11.75
N GLU A 135 -22.49 -33.75 -11.89
CA GLU A 135 -21.86 -34.77 -11.06
C GLU A 135 -20.59 -35.24 -11.75
N SER A 136 -19.55 -35.14 -11.07
CA SER A 136 -18.30 -35.74 -11.52
C SER A 136 -18.01 -37.00 -10.78
#